data_a46f8d30403f47d461da5f356438a505
#
_entry.id   a46f8d30403f47d461da5f356438a505
#
_cell.length_a   1.000
_cell.length_b   1.000
_cell.length_c   1.000
_cell.angle_alpha   90.00
_cell.angle_beta   90.00
_cell.angle_gamma   90.00
#
_symmetry.space_group_name_H-M   'P 1'
#
loop_
_entity.id
_entity.type
_entity.pdbx_description
1 polymer ?
#
loop_
_entity_poly.entity_id
_entity_poly.type
_entity_poly.pdbx_seq_one_letter_code
_entity_poly.pdbx_strand_id
1 'polypeptide(L)'
;MTPAITALLLAVFPFSAAIADETVFLDTLSGNWHGSGQVRLNPGAVPLAVSCSLDSRADGAALNLAGACRAKVVFSRRIGVDLRANGTRYTGSYVGSRRGAARLVGTRTGATLNLQIIWPDKGTSSRVASMRLASVGTGHMQIVTIEPHPQTGEQVITAKIELTRN
;
A
#
# COMPACT_ATOMS: atom_id res chain seq x y z
N MET A 1 -46.45 -39.40 -27.13
CA MET A 1 -46.31 -38.36 -26.04
C MET A 1 -44.93 -38.54 -25.42
N THR A 2 -43.96 -37.75 -25.83
CA THR A 2 -42.58 -37.82 -25.34
C THR A 2 -42.33 -36.64 -24.38
N PRO A 3 -41.89 -36.85 -23.13
CA PRO A 3 -41.60 -35.74 -22.25
C PRO A 3 -40.24 -35.14 -22.58
N ALA A 4 -40.18 -33.83 -22.79
CA ALA A 4 -38.95 -33.05 -22.92
C ALA A 4 -38.33 -32.84 -21.54
N ILE A 5 -37.11 -33.34 -21.34
CA ILE A 5 -36.30 -33.12 -20.16
C ILE A 5 -35.54 -31.81 -20.37
N THR A 6 -35.95 -30.76 -19.68
CA THR A 6 -35.21 -29.45 -19.64
C THR A 6 -34.06 -29.58 -18.65
N ALA A 7 -32.85 -29.66 -19.18
CA ALA A 7 -31.63 -29.63 -18.35
C ALA A 7 -31.35 -28.21 -17.88
N LEU A 8 -31.45 -27.95 -16.57
CA LEU A 8 -31.08 -26.71 -15.93
C LEU A 8 -29.55 -26.68 -15.71
N LEU A 9 -28.82 -25.92 -16.52
CA LEU A 9 -27.40 -25.67 -16.32
C LEU A 9 -27.20 -24.71 -15.15
N LEU A 10 -26.73 -25.20 -14.00
CA LEU A 10 -26.22 -24.35 -12.92
C LEU A 10 -24.87 -23.79 -13.35
N ALA A 11 -24.79 -22.48 -13.58
CA ALA A 11 -23.55 -21.75 -13.77
C ALA A 11 -22.83 -21.59 -12.41
N VAL A 12 -21.80 -22.38 -12.16
CA VAL A 12 -20.91 -22.26 -11.02
C VAL A 12 -19.94 -21.13 -11.31
N PHE A 13 -20.12 -19.96 -10.66
CA PHE A 13 -19.20 -18.84 -10.78
C PHE A 13 -17.91 -19.13 -9.98
N PRO A 14 -16.70 -18.93 -10.56
CA PRO A 14 -15.43 -19.18 -9.89
C PRO A 14 -15.07 -18.03 -8.94
N PHE A 15 -15.61 -18.01 -7.74
CA PHE A 15 -15.23 -17.03 -6.68
C PHE A 15 -13.83 -17.33 -6.09
N SER A 16 -13.31 -18.53 -6.28
CA SER A 16 -12.03 -18.97 -5.68
C SER A 16 -10.79 -18.43 -6.38
N ALA A 17 -10.85 -18.10 -7.67
CA ALA A 17 -9.67 -17.67 -8.43
C ALA A 17 -9.14 -16.28 -8.01
N ALA A 18 -10.02 -15.35 -7.66
CA ALA A 18 -9.64 -14.00 -7.28
C ALA A 18 -8.90 -13.92 -5.92
N ILE A 19 -9.26 -14.79 -4.97
CA ILE A 19 -8.60 -14.84 -3.65
C ILE A 19 -7.19 -15.45 -3.77
N ALA A 20 -7.04 -16.49 -4.59
CA ALA A 20 -5.73 -17.12 -4.82
C ALA A 20 -4.75 -16.14 -5.49
N ASP A 21 -5.21 -15.32 -6.44
CA ASP A 21 -4.40 -14.31 -7.12
C ASP A 21 -3.93 -13.21 -6.17
N GLU A 22 -4.77 -12.75 -5.23
CA GLU A 22 -4.37 -11.77 -4.23
C GLU A 22 -3.36 -12.34 -3.22
N THR A 23 -3.51 -13.59 -2.79
CA THR A 23 -2.56 -14.25 -1.89
C THR A 23 -1.18 -14.35 -2.55
N VAL A 24 -1.12 -14.82 -3.80
CA VAL A 24 0.14 -14.90 -4.56
C VAL A 24 0.77 -13.52 -4.72
N PHE A 25 -0.01 -12.49 -5.02
CA PHE A 25 0.50 -11.13 -5.12
C PHE A 25 1.06 -10.63 -3.78
N LEU A 26 0.33 -10.78 -2.67
CA LEU A 26 0.77 -10.33 -1.35
C LEU A 26 2.05 -11.05 -0.91
N ASP A 27 2.24 -12.32 -1.27
CA ASP A 27 3.46 -13.05 -1.02
C ASP A 27 4.66 -12.45 -1.75
N THR A 28 4.47 -11.81 -2.90
CA THR A 28 5.56 -11.08 -3.59
C THR A 28 6.05 -9.88 -2.79
N LEU A 29 5.24 -9.34 -1.89
CA LEU A 29 5.58 -8.23 -1.01
C LEU A 29 6.14 -8.68 0.34
N SER A 30 6.11 -9.98 0.66
CA SER A 30 6.64 -10.51 1.91
C SER A 30 8.16 -10.58 1.91
N GLY A 31 8.77 -10.36 3.07
CA GLY A 31 10.22 -10.50 3.28
C GLY A 31 10.83 -9.37 4.10
N ASN A 32 12.15 -9.45 4.27
CA ASN A 32 12.96 -8.41 4.88
C ASN A 32 13.49 -7.49 3.79
N TRP A 33 13.19 -6.20 3.88
CA TRP A 33 13.47 -5.21 2.86
C TRP A 33 14.42 -4.15 3.37
N HIS A 34 15.44 -3.83 2.58
CA HIS A 34 16.36 -2.74 2.82
C HIS A 34 16.45 -1.85 1.60
N GLY A 35 16.62 -0.57 1.82
CA GLY A 35 16.76 0.33 0.70
C GLY A 35 16.87 1.78 1.10
N SER A 36 16.72 2.64 0.13
CA SER A 36 16.90 4.07 0.30
C SER A 36 15.90 4.85 -0.54
N GLY A 37 15.84 6.13 -0.28
CA GLY A 37 14.97 7.01 -1.02
C GLY A 37 15.01 8.44 -0.52
N GLN A 38 13.97 9.18 -0.88
CA GLN A 38 13.79 10.55 -0.43
C GLN A 38 12.41 10.70 0.19
N VAL A 39 12.35 11.45 1.29
CA VAL A 39 11.09 11.82 1.94
C VAL A 39 11.04 13.32 2.20
N ARG A 40 9.83 13.88 2.18
CA ARG A 40 9.53 15.26 2.60
C ARG A 40 8.67 15.21 3.86
N LEU A 41 8.96 16.03 4.84
CA LEU A 41 8.16 16.08 6.08
C LEU A 41 6.77 16.69 5.86
N ASN A 42 6.62 17.46 4.81
CA ASN A 42 5.39 18.01 4.24
C ASN A 42 5.65 18.39 2.78
N PRO A 43 4.62 18.65 1.95
CA PRO A 43 4.79 18.96 0.54
C PRO A 43 5.71 20.15 0.22
N GLY A 44 5.77 21.16 1.09
CA GLY A 44 6.64 22.33 0.92
C GLY A 44 8.07 22.18 1.47
N ALA A 45 8.39 21.04 2.12
CA ALA A 45 9.71 20.82 2.70
C ALA A 45 10.72 20.37 1.65
N VAL A 46 12.01 20.63 1.90
CA VAL A 46 13.11 20.05 1.10
C VAL A 46 13.15 18.52 1.29
N PRO A 47 13.52 17.76 0.25
CA PRO A 47 13.65 16.31 0.36
C PRO A 47 14.83 15.93 1.24
N LEU A 48 14.63 14.88 2.05
CA LEU A 48 15.66 14.28 2.90
C LEU A 48 15.96 12.88 2.37
N ALA A 49 17.24 12.58 2.17
CA ALA A 49 17.67 11.23 1.88
C ALA A 49 17.46 10.33 3.11
N VAL A 50 16.89 9.14 2.91
CA VAL A 50 16.62 8.17 3.97
C VAL A 50 17.12 6.79 3.59
N SER A 51 17.48 6.01 4.62
CA SER A 51 17.68 4.56 4.52
C SER A 51 16.57 3.88 5.31
N CYS A 52 15.95 2.85 4.73
CA CYS A 52 14.81 2.14 5.29
C CYS A 52 15.13 0.66 5.51
N SER A 53 14.59 0.11 6.59
CA SER A 53 14.58 -1.31 6.89
C SER A 53 13.15 -1.68 7.29
N LEU A 54 12.51 -2.57 6.52
CA LEU A 54 11.12 -2.97 6.70
C LEU A 54 11.02 -4.49 6.71
N ASP A 55 10.16 -5.03 7.55
CA ASP A 55 9.71 -6.42 7.56
C ASP A 55 8.28 -6.46 7.03
N SER A 56 7.99 -7.34 6.12
CA SER A 56 6.66 -7.52 5.54
C SER A 56 6.24 -8.97 5.56
N ARG A 57 5.00 -9.25 5.99
CA ARG A 57 4.43 -10.57 6.11
C ARG A 57 3.04 -10.61 5.50
N ALA A 58 2.85 -11.53 4.56
CA ALA A 58 1.54 -11.89 4.09
C ALA A 58 1.00 -13.09 4.88
N ASP A 59 -0.31 -13.09 5.11
CA ASP A 59 -1.06 -14.21 5.68
C ASP A 59 -2.42 -14.27 4.96
N GLY A 60 -2.51 -15.13 3.96
CA GLY A 60 -3.67 -15.19 3.07
C GLY A 60 -3.98 -13.84 2.42
N ALA A 61 -5.15 -13.28 2.71
CA ALA A 61 -5.60 -11.99 2.18
C ALA A 61 -5.14 -10.79 3.03
N ALA A 62 -4.20 -10.96 3.96
CA ALA A 62 -3.68 -9.89 4.80
C ALA A 62 -2.20 -9.61 4.50
N LEU A 63 -1.79 -8.36 4.66
CA LEU A 63 -0.40 -7.92 4.61
C LEU A 63 -0.12 -7.01 5.81
N ASN A 64 0.91 -7.35 6.58
CA ASN A 64 1.51 -6.46 7.57
C ASN A 64 2.90 -6.05 7.08
N LEU A 65 3.19 -4.75 7.08
CA LEU A 65 4.51 -4.21 6.79
C LEU A 65 4.88 -3.25 7.92
N ALA A 66 6.03 -3.46 8.52
CA ALA A 66 6.50 -2.66 9.65
C ALA A 66 8.01 -2.41 9.56
N GLY A 67 8.46 -1.26 10.08
CA GLY A 67 9.87 -0.95 10.14
C GLY A 67 10.16 0.51 10.38
N ALA A 68 11.30 0.98 9.91
CA ALA A 68 11.71 2.36 10.07
C ALA A 68 12.55 2.88 8.90
N CYS A 69 12.39 4.18 8.63
CA CYS A 69 13.29 4.95 7.78
C CYS A 69 14.06 5.96 8.62
N ARG A 70 15.34 6.12 8.33
CA ARG A 70 16.26 7.02 9.04
C ARG A 70 16.93 7.98 8.06
N ALA A 71 16.97 9.28 8.42
CA ALA A 71 17.72 10.29 7.71
C ALA A 71 18.89 10.75 8.58
N LYS A 72 20.13 10.45 8.17
CA LYS A 72 21.35 10.77 8.92
C LYS A 72 21.22 10.38 10.42
N VAL A 73 21.88 11.10 11.33
CA VAL A 73 21.90 10.78 12.77
C VAL A 73 20.66 11.31 13.52
N VAL A 74 19.85 12.17 12.88
CA VAL A 74 18.90 13.05 13.61
C VAL A 74 17.43 12.67 13.47
N PHE A 75 17.07 11.87 12.45
CA PHE A 75 15.66 11.57 12.16
C PHE A 75 15.43 10.08 11.99
N SER A 76 14.50 9.55 12.76
CA SER A 76 13.98 8.19 12.58
C SER A 76 12.45 8.22 12.59
N ARG A 77 11.84 7.51 11.67
CA ARG A 77 10.39 7.37 11.56
C ARG A 77 9.99 5.91 11.46
N ARG A 78 9.14 5.46 12.37
CA ARG A 78 8.47 4.16 12.24
C ARG A 78 7.43 4.23 11.14
N ILE A 79 7.34 3.16 10.38
CA ILE A 79 6.35 2.94 9.33
C ILE A 79 5.61 1.66 9.65
N GLY A 80 4.30 1.69 9.53
CA GLY A 80 3.43 0.52 9.67
C GLY A 80 2.31 0.60 8.65
N VAL A 81 2.05 -0.50 7.98
CA VAL A 81 0.94 -0.70 7.04
C VAL A 81 0.30 -2.04 7.36
N ASP A 82 -0.99 -2.03 7.65
CA ASP A 82 -1.80 -3.24 7.79
C ASP A 82 -2.87 -3.20 6.71
N LEU A 83 -2.95 -4.23 5.89
CA LEU A 83 -3.90 -4.33 4.78
C LEU A 83 -4.68 -5.64 4.84
N ARG A 84 -5.93 -5.59 4.38
CA ARG A 84 -6.77 -6.74 4.06
C ARG A 84 -7.35 -6.58 2.67
N ALA A 85 -7.22 -7.63 1.87
CA ALA A 85 -7.81 -7.76 0.55
C ALA A 85 -9.23 -8.34 0.64
N ASN A 86 -10.12 -7.84 -0.21
CA ASN A 86 -11.40 -8.44 -0.56
C ASN A 86 -11.53 -8.35 -2.09
N GLY A 87 -11.14 -9.43 -2.79
CA GLY A 87 -10.78 -9.35 -4.19
C GLY A 87 -9.71 -8.28 -4.38
N THR A 88 -9.75 -7.54 -5.47
CA THR A 88 -8.78 -6.47 -5.76
C THR A 88 -8.92 -5.21 -4.90
N ARG A 89 -9.88 -5.16 -3.98
CA ARG A 89 -10.08 -4.03 -3.05
C ARG A 89 -9.32 -4.24 -1.77
N TYR A 90 -8.70 -3.19 -1.27
CA TYR A 90 -7.90 -3.19 -0.05
C TYR A 90 -8.40 -2.17 0.94
N THR A 91 -8.42 -2.56 2.21
CA THR A 91 -8.67 -1.67 3.34
C THR A 91 -7.63 -1.93 4.42
N GLY A 92 -7.38 -0.92 5.27
CA GLY A 92 -6.41 -1.10 6.34
C GLY A 92 -6.04 0.17 7.08
N SER A 93 -4.87 0.15 7.70
CA SER A 93 -4.33 1.25 8.48
C SER A 93 -2.89 1.58 8.08
N TYR A 94 -2.50 2.83 8.33
CA TYR A 94 -1.17 3.36 8.09
C TYR A 94 -0.68 4.19 9.28
N VAL A 95 0.56 3.96 9.66
CA VAL A 95 1.31 4.79 10.60
C VAL A 95 2.65 5.14 9.97
N GLY A 96 3.02 6.40 9.90
CA GLY A 96 4.28 6.80 9.25
C GLY A 96 4.43 8.30 9.10
N SER A 97 3.39 9.07 9.40
CA SER A 97 3.41 10.53 9.40
C SER A 97 3.34 11.10 10.82
N ARG A 98 3.61 12.41 10.94
CA ARG A 98 3.40 13.15 12.21
C ARG A 98 1.91 13.31 12.55
N ARG A 99 1.00 12.98 11.63
CA ARG A 99 -0.43 13.12 11.81
C ARG A 99 -1.07 11.96 12.57
N GLY A 100 -0.28 10.94 12.90
CA GLY A 100 -0.76 9.73 13.57
C GLY A 100 -1.30 8.68 12.60
N ALA A 101 -2.13 7.79 13.13
CA ALA A 101 -2.74 6.72 12.36
C ALA A 101 -3.74 7.26 11.32
N ALA A 102 -3.77 6.59 10.16
CA ALA A 102 -4.68 6.89 9.07
C ALA A 102 -5.35 5.60 8.57
N ARG A 103 -6.49 5.75 7.93
CA ARG A 103 -7.15 4.66 7.22
C ARG A 103 -6.59 4.53 5.81
N LEU A 104 -6.43 3.30 5.35
CA LEU A 104 -6.10 2.97 3.96
C LEU A 104 -7.31 2.38 3.25
N VAL A 105 -7.53 2.82 2.02
CA VAL A 105 -8.48 2.22 1.08
C VAL A 105 -7.89 2.26 -0.32
N GLY A 106 -8.16 1.27 -1.14
CA GLY A 106 -7.68 1.29 -2.53
C GLY A 106 -7.90 -0.01 -3.27
N THR A 107 -7.18 -0.15 -4.36
CA THR A 107 -7.30 -1.30 -5.27
C THR A 107 -5.94 -1.73 -5.80
N ARG A 108 -5.85 -3.00 -6.18
CA ARG A 108 -4.71 -3.52 -6.95
C ARG A 108 -4.95 -3.37 -8.46
N THR A 109 -3.90 -2.99 -9.16
CA THR A 109 -3.82 -3.04 -10.62
C THR A 109 -2.48 -3.64 -11.01
N GLY A 110 -2.48 -4.82 -11.59
CA GLY A 110 -1.26 -5.56 -11.89
C GLY A 110 -0.44 -5.82 -10.62
N ALA A 111 0.82 -5.42 -10.62
CA ALA A 111 1.76 -5.56 -9.50
C ALA A 111 1.76 -4.36 -8.54
N THR A 112 0.73 -3.50 -8.58
CA THR A 112 0.70 -2.25 -7.82
C THR A 112 -0.58 -2.13 -7.00
N LEU A 113 -0.43 -1.85 -5.69
CA LEU A 113 -1.50 -1.36 -4.82
C LEU A 113 -1.58 0.17 -4.95
N ASN A 114 -2.74 0.67 -5.36
CA ASN A 114 -3.05 2.09 -5.41
C ASN A 114 -3.96 2.41 -4.23
N LEU A 115 -3.40 3.06 -3.22
CA LEU A 115 -4.04 3.31 -1.93
C LEU A 115 -4.26 4.81 -1.72
N GLN A 116 -5.31 5.15 -0.99
CA GLN A 116 -5.51 6.46 -0.39
C GLN A 116 -5.23 6.35 1.11
N ILE A 117 -4.43 7.26 1.63
CA ILE A 117 -4.18 7.48 3.06
C ILE A 117 -5.15 8.58 3.50
N ILE A 118 -6.04 8.26 4.42
CA ILE A 118 -7.09 9.17 4.89
C ILE A 118 -6.89 9.37 6.38
N TRP A 119 -6.41 10.57 6.76
CA TRP A 119 -6.30 10.96 8.17
C TRP A 119 -7.65 11.43 8.70
N PRO A 120 -7.98 11.12 9.97
CA PRO A 120 -9.18 11.64 10.60
C PRO A 120 -9.17 13.17 10.62
N ASP A 121 -10.34 13.73 10.41
CA ASP A 121 -10.54 15.17 10.44
C ASP A 121 -10.30 15.72 11.87
N LYS A 122 -9.52 16.78 11.96
CA LYS A 122 -9.32 17.55 13.20
C LYS A 122 -9.94 18.94 13.09
N GLY A 123 -11.08 19.05 12.37
CA GLY A 123 -11.93 20.22 12.43
C GLY A 123 -12.18 21.00 11.14
N THR A 124 -11.47 20.79 10.02
CA THR A 124 -11.70 21.62 8.81
C THR A 124 -11.57 20.92 7.45
N SER A 125 -10.94 19.78 7.33
CA SER A 125 -10.98 18.94 6.12
C SER A 125 -10.21 17.64 6.30
N SER A 126 -10.78 16.53 5.83
CA SER A 126 -10.06 15.26 5.70
C SER A 126 -8.83 15.45 4.84
N ARG A 127 -7.69 15.06 5.35
CA ARG A 127 -6.44 15.12 4.59
C ARG A 127 -6.20 13.78 3.92
N VAL A 128 -6.07 13.80 2.60
CA VAL A 128 -5.89 12.61 1.78
C VAL A 128 -4.55 12.70 1.07
N ALA A 129 -3.81 11.59 1.07
CA ALA A 129 -2.64 11.38 0.24
C ALA A 129 -2.83 10.10 -0.58
N SER A 130 -2.13 10.00 -1.70
CA SER A 130 -2.05 8.77 -2.47
C SER A 130 -0.78 8.01 -2.10
N MET A 131 -0.87 6.68 -1.99
CA MET A 131 0.26 5.78 -1.81
C MET A 131 0.22 4.69 -2.88
N ARG A 132 1.35 4.46 -3.53
CA ARG A 132 1.57 3.30 -4.38
C ARG A 132 2.59 2.38 -3.72
N LEU A 133 2.24 1.11 -3.62
CA LEU A 133 3.12 0.04 -3.18
C LEU A 133 3.20 -0.96 -4.32
N ALA A 134 4.35 -1.06 -4.95
CA ALA A 134 4.55 -1.86 -6.15
C ALA A 134 5.62 -2.93 -5.95
N SER A 135 5.34 -4.16 -6.40
CA SER A 135 6.37 -5.18 -6.65
C SER A 135 6.99 -4.89 -8.02
N VAL A 136 8.29 -4.60 -8.05
CA VAL A 136 9.01 -4.21 -9.27
C VAL A 136 10.00 -5.30 -9.63
N GLY A 137 9.48 -6.36 -10.26
CA GLY A 137 10.27 -7.56 -10.55
C GLY A 137 10.59 -8.37 -9.29
N THR A 138 11.45 -9.38 -9.44
CA THR A 138 11.78 -10.30 -8.33
C THR A 138 12.66 -9.60 -7.30
N GLY A 139 12.20 -9.56 -6.05
CA GLY A 139 12.98 -9.03 -4.92
C GLY A 139 13.13 -7.51 -4.89
N HIS A 140 12.31 -6.77 -5.63
CA HIS A 140 12.28 -5.30 -5.58
C HIS A 140 10.89 -4.79 -5.24
N MET A 141 10.82 -3.76 -4.41
CA MET A 141 9.59 -3.09 -4.02
C MET A 141 9.79 -1.57 -4.04
N GLN A 142 8.79 -0.85 -4.53
CA GLN A 142 8.78 0.60 -4.54
C GLN A 142 7.61 1.12 -3.72
N ILE A 143 7.86 2.14 -2.91
CA ILE A 143 6.83 2.88 -2.17
C ILE A 143 6.87 4.34 -2.62
N VAL A 144 5.74 4.86 -3.13
CA VAL A 144 5.60 6.27 -3.52
C VAL A 144 4.39 6.86 -2.83
N THR A 145 4.58 7.99 -2.13
CA THR A 145 3.50 8.77 -1.53
C THR A 145 3.42 10.15 -2.17
N ILE A 146 2.20 10.58 -2.50
CA ILE A 146 1.93 11.86 -3.16
C ILE A 146 0.88 12.61 -2.33
N GLU A 147 1.17 13.87 -2.02
CA GLU A 147 0.25 14.76 -1.31
C GLU A 147 0.03 16.05 -2.10
N PRO A 148 -1.17 16.64 -2.07
CA PRO A 148 -1.38 17.96 -2.63
C PRO A 148 -0.65 19.02 -1.80
N HIS A 149 0.01 19.96 -2.45
CA HIS A 149 0.59 21.11 -1.79
C HIS A 149 -0.53 21.99 -1.20
N PRO A 150 -0.48 22.38 0.07
CA PRO A 150 -1.63 23.00 0.75
C PRO A 150 -2.03 24.37 0.21
N GLN A 151 -1.12 25.06 -0.47
CA GLN A 151 -1.36 26.41 -1.02
C GLN A 151 -1.66 26.39 -2.53
N THR A 152 -1.00 25.51 -3.30
CA THR A 152 -1.12 25.49 -4.76
C THR A 152 -2.01 24.36 -5.28
N GLY A 153 -2.27 23.31 -4.48
CA GLY A 153 -2.96 22.10 -4.90
C GLY A 153 -2.13 21.18 -5.79
N GLU A 154 -0.89 21.56 -6.12
CA GLU A 154 0.01 20.76 -6.94
C GLU A 154 0.33 19.42 -6.25
N GLN A 155 0.36 18.34 -7.04
CA GLN A 155 0.70 17.01 -6.53
C GLN A 155 2.21 16.89 -6.33
N VAL A 156 2.63 16.67 -5.08
CA VAL A 156 4.03 16.59 -4.67
C VAL A 156 4.35 15.18 -4.18
N ILE A 157 5.42 14.57 -4.73
CA ILE A 157 5.95 13.32 -4.20
C ILE A 157 6.57 13.63 -2.83
N THR A 158 5.93 13.12 -1.76
CA THR A 158 6.41 13.28 -0.37
C THR A 158 7.23 12.09 0.12
N ALA A 159 7.13 10.93 -0.54
CA ALA A 159 8.05 9.81 -0.34
C ALA A 159 8.25 9.05 -1.65
N LYS A 160 9.51 8.70 -1.95
CA LYS A 160 9.88 7.73 -2.97
C LYS A 160 11.00 6.87 -2.43
N ILE A 161 10.73 5.59 -2.21
CA ILE A 161 11.62 4.63 -1.55
C ILE A 161 11.72 3.40 -2.44
N GLU A 162 12.95 3.00 -2.75
CA GLU A 162 13.28 1.78 -3.48
C GLU A 162 13.85 0.77 -2.49
N LEU A 163 13.34 -0.44 -2.51
CA LEU A 163 13.66 -1.49 -1.57
C LEU A 163 14.07 -2.76 -2.30
N THR A 164 15.04 -3.45 -1.75
CA THR A 164 15.51 -4.76 -2.22
C THR A 164 15.31 -5.76 -1.08
N ARG A 165 14.88 -6.96 -1.42
CA ARG A 165 14.74 -8.07 -0.48
C ARG A 165 16.12 -8.67 -0.20
N ASN A 166 16.38 -8.97 1.09
CA ASN A 166 17.53 -9.78 1.53
C ASN A 166 17.31 -11.26 1.22
#